data_70847bef9365ef2d4f4d8e162227a779
#
_entry.id   70847bef9365ef2d4f4d8e162227a779
#
_cell.length_a   1.000
_cell.length_b   1.000
_cell.length_c   1.000
_cell.angle_alpha   90.00
_cell.angle_beta   90.00
_cell.angle_gamma   90.00
#
_symmetry.space_group_name_H-M   'P 1'
#
loop_
_entity.id
_entity.type
_entity.pdbx_description
1 polymer ?
#
loop_
_entity_poly.entity_id
_entity_poly.type
_entity_poly.pdbx_seq_one_letter_code
_entity_poly.pdbx_strand_id
1 'polypeptide(L)'
;MEKNNPALAYPVAFLVEIDMFEELFTKYHPNIRQEVTAQLQVKDLITEENEESFLKDYAETLVRYAKETAREVAEFGVDIDPNAPRYQWGTPEVNELAVQAMEAQYPINEGDVICYGPSNITWWYSLDQDMLPYHAQNHGMGGCIDDDLIHYAPRILYPYKPSAVIFQTGSNDIAGGIPLETILNNKRKMYAEFLKNMPQAKLIVCSGLPLPGRPQFWDATVKTNTLLKEMCEQTDRMYFLDATDDMLTDHGPECFKTSDGRYFNPGYYRIDKIHLNKKGHDVWTRLMKEKLDEIL
;
A
#
# COMPACT_ATOMS: atom_id res chain seq x y z
N MET A 1 -2.38 29.34 -1.77
CA MET A 1 -1.09 28.71 -1.40
C MET A 1 -1.36 27.23 -1.27
N GLU A 2 -1.03 26.50 -2.29
CA GLU A 2 -1.11 25.04 -2.25
C GLU A 2 -0.12 24.57 -1.20
N LYS A 3 -0.62 23.96 -0.17
CA LYS A 3 0.22 23.25 0.78
C LYS A 3 0.86 22.10 0.00
N ASN A 4 2.17 22.18 -0.22
CA ASN A 4 2.92 21.06 -0.77
C ASN A 4 2.60 19.82 0.09
N ASN A 5 1.88 18.88 -0.49
CA ASN A 5 1.58 17.64 0.18
C ASN A 5 2.89 16.86 0.32
N PRO A 6 3.35 16.56 1.52
CA PRO A 6 4.58 15.82 1.77
C PRO A 6 4.65 14.51 0.98
N ALA A 7 3.56 13.79 0.88
CA ALA A 7 3.47 12.55 0.11
C ALA A 7 3.83 12.73 -1.37
N LEU A 8 3.72 13.94 -1.92
CA LEU A 8 4.00 14.24 -3.32
C LEU A 8 5.46 14.59 -3.62
N ALA A 9 6.26 14.94 -2.60
CA ALA A 9 7.70 15.15 -2.75
C ALA A 9 8.48 13.82 -2.84
N TYR A 10 7.85 12.75 -2.51
CA TYR A 10 8.40 11.43 -2.32
C TYR A 10 9.07 10.82 -3.55
N PRO A 11 8.41 10.72 -4.71
CA PRO A 11 9.00 10.12 -5.90
C PRO A 11 10.30 10.81 -6.31
N VAL A 12 10.39 12.13 -6.10
CA VAL A 12 11.58 12.92 -6.44
C VAL A 12 12.77 12.58 -5.55
N ALA A 13 12.51 12.31 -4.28
CA ALA A 13 13.55 11.93 -3.33
C ALA A 13 14.20 10.58 -3.68
N PHE A 14 13.49 9.72 -4.37
CA PHE A 14 13.94 8.38 -4.71
C PHE A 14 14.92 8.30 -5.88
N LEU A 15 14.95 9.33 -6.70
CA LEU A 15 15.83 9.40 -7.87
C LEU A 15 17.22 9.91 -7.57
N VAL A 16 17.49 10.26 -6.32
CA VAL A 16 18.62 11.08 -6.01
C VAL A 16 19.53 10.40 -5.02
N GLU A 17 20.84 10.51 -5.22
CA GLU A 17 21.82 10.13 -4.22
C GLU A 17 21.57 10.88 -2.91
N ILE A 18 21.95 10.27 -1.80
CA ILE A 18 21.53 10.65 -0.45
C ILE A 18 21.80 12.12 -0.11
N ASP A 19 22.91 12.68 -0.57
CA ASP A 19 23.28 14.08 -0.33
C ASP A 19 22.24 15.04 -0.96
N MET A 20 21.72 14.68 -2.13
CA MET A 20 20.64 15.43 -2.77
C MET A 20 19.28 15.17 -2.12
N PHE A 21 19.09 14.02 -1.46
CA PHE A 21 17.86 13.74 -0.71
C PHE A 21 17.69 14.69 0.47
N GLU A 22 18.72 14.94 1.26
CA GLU A 22 18.65 15.93 2.34
C GLU A 22 18.34 17.32 1.81
N GLU A 23 18.96 17.72 0.71
CA GLU A 23 18.70 19.00 0.08
C GLU A 23 17.26 19.11 -0.44
N LEU A 24 16.79 18.09 -1.16
CA LEU A 24 15.42 18.02 -1.67
C LEU A 24 14.41 17.96 -0.52
N PHE A 25 14.69 17.17 0.49
CA PHE A 25 13.81 17.02 1.64
C PHE A 25 13.69 18.35 2.39
N THR A 26 14.80 19.04 2.61
CA THR A 26 14.82 20.36 3.22
C THR A 26 14.13 21.42 2.35
N LYS A 27 14.27 21.31 1.03
CA LYS A 27 13.63 22.21 0.07
C LYS A 27 12.12 22.08 0.02
N TYR A 28 11.61 20.84 0.04
CA TYR A 28 10.18 20.57 -0.06
C TYR A 28 9.47 20.45 1.30
N HIS A 29 10.25 20.26 2.37
CA HIS A 29 9.80 20.12 3.75
C HIS A 29 10.67 20.93 4.71
N PRO A 30 10.72 22.26 4.56
CA PRO A 30 11.57 23.10 5.43
C PRO A 30 11.21 22.98 6.91
N ASN A 31 10.01 22.49 7.22
CA ASN A 31 9.49 22.34 8.58
C ASN A 31 9.40 20.90 9.05
N ILE A 32 10.01 19.94 8.35
CA ILE A 32 9.85 18.51 8.69
C ILE A 32 10.24 18.19 10.12
N ARG A 33 11.29 18.86 10.62
CA ARG A 33 11.71 18.70 12.01
C ARG A 33 10.61 19.13 12.98
N GLN A 34 9.96 20.25 12.70
CA GLN A 34 8.84 20.76 13.50
C GLN A 34 7.60 19.88 13.38
N GLU A 35 7.30 19.40 12.18
CA GLU A 35 6.16 18.53 11.95
C GLU A 35 6.33 17.18 12.62
N VAL A 36 7.53 16.59 12.55
CA VAL A 36 7.85 15.34 13.24
C VAL A 36 7.82 15.54 14.75
N THR A 37 8.45 16.59 15.24
CA THR A 37 8.46 16.94 16.68
C THR A 37 7.02 17.14 17.17
N ALA A 38 6.19 17.89 16.44
CA ALA A 38 4.80 18.11 16.81
C ALA A 38 3.97 16.81 16.79
N GLN A 39 4.17 15.93 15.80
CA GLN A 39 3.50 14.63 15.77
C GLN A 39 3.92 13.71 16.92
N LEU A 40 5.12 13.86 17.40
CA LEU A 40 5.68 13.03 18.46
C LEU A 40 5.39 13.60 19.85
N GLN A 41 5.37 14.92 20.01
CA GLN A 41 4.94 15.59 21.25
C GLN A 41 3.48 15.31 21.58
N VAL A 42 2.61 15.22 20.57
CA VAL A 42 1.20 14.83 20.73
C VAL A 42 1.03 13.42 21.33
N LYS A 43 2.10 12.61 21.35
CA LYS A 43 2.08 11.22 21.83
C LYS A 43 2.95 10.99 23.08
N ASP A 44 3.35 12.03 23.78
CA ASP A 44 4.21 11.96 24.98
C ASP A 44 5.53 11.17 24.80
N LEU A 45 6.08 11.17 23.59
CA LEU A 45 7.23 10.32 23.25
C LEU A 45 8.54 11.06 23.20
N ILE A 46 8.50 12.34 22.94
CA ILE A 46 9.66 13.22 23.01
C ILE A 46 9.57 13.99 24.30
N THR A 47 10.54 13.75 25.14
CA THR A 47 10.85 14.58 26.29
C THR A 47 12.01 15.49 25.90
N GLU A 48 12.21 16.60 26.62
CA GLU A 48 13.39 17.46 26.44
C GLU A 48 14.71 16.67 26.52
N GLU A 49 14.73 15.57 27.27
CA GLU A 49 15.90 14.73 27.49
C GLU A 49 16.22 13.79 26.31
N ASN A 50 15.23 13.38 25.52
CA ASN A 50 15.41 12.41 24.42
C ASN A 50 15.22 12.99 23.01
N GLU A 51 14.85 14.27 22.91
CA GLU A 51 14.53 14.91 21.62
C GLU A 51 15.68 14.82 20.61
N GLU A 52 16.90 15.12 21.04
CA GLU A 52 18.06 15.11 20.14
C GLU A 52 18.41 13.69 19.66
N SER A 53 18.39 12.72 20.56
CA SER A 53 18.62 11.30 20.23
C SER A 53 17.55 10.77 19.30
N PHE A 54 16.30 11.08 19.58
CA PHE A 54 15.17 10.66 18.78
C PHE A 54 15.19 11.23 17.35
N LEU A 55 15.47 12.52 17.21
CA LEU A 55 15.58 13.18 15.90
C LEU A 55 16.75 12.63 15.09
N LYS A 56 17.85 12.27 15.75
CA LYS A 56 18.99 11.61 15.10
C LYS A 56 18.60 10.22 14.57
N ASP A 57 18.00 9.39 15.41
CA ASP A 57 17.55 8.04 15.02
C ASP A 57 16.50 8.10 13.89
N TYR A 58 15.65 9.10 13.93
CA TYR A 58 14.67 9.35 12.88
C TYR A 58 15.35 9.78 11.57
N ALA A 59 16.29 10.72 11.62
CA ALA A 59 17.05 11.15 10.44
C ALA A 59 17.85 9.99 9.83
N GLU A 60 18.51 9.16 10.64
CA GLU A 60 19.21 7.97 10.17
C GLU A 60 18.26 6.95 9.52
N THR A 61 17.05 6.81 10.07
CA THR A 61 16.00 5.97 9.49
C THR A 61 15.54 6.51 8.15
N LEU A 62 15.35 7.83 8.01
CA LEU A 62 15.00 8.49 6.75
C LEU A 62 16.05 8.25 5.67
N VAL A 63 17.32 8.44 6.01
CA VAL A 63 18.45 8.22 5.09
C VAL A 63 18.51 6.76 4.64
N ARG A 64 18.29 5.82 5.56
CA ARG A 64 18.26 4.40 5.23
C ARG A 64 17.15 4.07 4.23
N TYR A 65 15.95 4.57 4.46
CA TYR A 65 14.82 4.37 3.54
C TYR A 65 15.06 4.99 2.17
N ALA A 66 15.65 6.19 2.11
CA ALA A 66 16.02 6.80 0.86
C ALA A 66 17.00 5.93 0.06
N LYS A 67 18.01 5.36 0.74
CA LYS A 67 18.98 4.43 0.12
C LYS A 67 18.30 3.18 -0.43
N GLU A 68 17.42 2.58 0.36
CA GLU A 68 16.70 1.37 -0.06
C GLU A 68 15.85 1.67 -1.29
N THR A 69 15.11 2.76 -1.29
CA THR A 69 14.24 3.10 -2.42
C THR A 69 15.00 3.56 -3.66
N ALA A 70 16.07 4.35 -3.50
CA ALA A 70 16.93 4.70 -4.64
C ALA A 70 17.54 3.46 -5.31
N ARG A 71 17.88 2.44 -4.51
CA ARG A 71 18.34 1.14 -5.03
C ARG A 71 17.23 0.41 -5.77
N GLU A 72 16.01 0.34 -5.21
CA GLU A 72 14.86 -0.28 -5.87
C GLU A 72 14.58 0.38 -7.23
N VAL A 73 14.56 1.72 -7.28
CA VAL A 73 14.35 2.47 -8.52
C VAL A 73 15.46 2.21 -9.55
N ALA A 74 16.72 2.17 -9.12
CA ALA A 74 17.85 1.89 -10.01
C ALA A 74 17.84 0.44 -10.53
N GLU A 75 17.42 -0.52 -9.69
CA GLU A 75 17.37 -1.94 -10.04
C GLU A 75 16.22 -2.26 -11.01
N PHE A 76 15.07 -1.63 -10.82
CA PHE A 76 13.85 -1.93 -11.59
C PHE A 76 13.56 -0.92 -12.72
N GLY A 77 14.42 0.06 -12.91
CA GLY A 77 14.37 0.97 -14.07
C GLY A 77 13.13 1.86 -14.11
N VAL A 78 12.60 2.24 -12.96
CA VAL A 78 11.46 3.14 -12.89
C VAL A 78 11.90 4.54 -13.31
N ASP A 79 11.46 4.97 -14.47
CA ASP A 79 11.71 6.31 -14.99
C ASP A 79 10.69 7.27 -14.37
N ILE A 80 11.06 7.90 -13.27
CA ILE A 80 10.21 8.90 -12.62
C ILE A 80 10.66 10.27 -13.09
N ASP A 81 9.86 10.92 -13.95
CA ASP A 81 10.09 12.30 -14.31
C ASP A 81 9.84 13.22 -13.10
N PRO A 82 10.89 13.87 -12.56
CA PRO A 82 10.74 14.77 -11.41
C PRO A 82 9.88 16.00 -11.71
N ASN A 83 9.66 16.29 -12.99
CA ASN A 83 8.83 17.40 -13.44
C ASN A 83 7.43 16.95 -13.87
N ALA A 84 7.13 15.65 -13.81
CA ALA A 84 5.81 15.14 -14.14
C ALA A 84 4.72 15.87 -13.32
N PRO A 85 3.58 16.15 -13.93
CA PRO A 85 2.47 16.75 -13.19
C PRO A 85 2.16 15.90 -11.96
N ARG A 86 2.17 16.53 -10.79
CA ARG A 86 1.87 15.84 -9.54
C ARG A 86 0.36 15.68 -9.46
N TYR A 87 -0.10 14.49 -9.72
CA TYR A 87 -1.50 14.15 -9.66
C TYR A 87 -2.02 14.19 -8.22
N GLN A 88 -3.25 14.67 -8.05
CA GLN A 88 -3.98 14.41 -6.82
C GLN A 88 -4.40 12.94 -6.87
N TRP A 89 -3.90 12.14 -5.94
CA TRP A 89 -4.18 10.73 -5.90
C TRP A 89 -5.67 10.46 -5.69
N GLY A 90 -6.23 9.52 -6.45
CA GLY A 90 -7.61 9.07 -6.31
C GLY A 90 -8.66 9.96 -6.95
N THR A 91 -8.29 10.89 -7.85
CA THR A 91 -9.29 11.56 -8.70
C THR A 91 -9.65 10.70 -9.90
N PRO A 92 -10.87 10.85 -10.46
CA PRO A 92 -11.26 10.11 -11.67
C PRO A 92 -10.28 10.30 -12.83
N GLU A 93 -9.71 11.49 -12.99
CA GLU A 93 -8.76 11.80 -14.05
C GLU A 93 -7.44 11.03 -13.86
N VAL A 94 -6.97 10.91 -12.63
CA VAL A 94 -5.76 10.16 -12.31
C VAL A 94 -5.97 8.67 -12.49
N ASN A 95 -7.10 8.17 -12.02
CA ASN A 95 -7.46 6.76 -12.20
C ASN A 95 -7.57 6.42 -13.69
N GLU A 96 -8.17 7.30 -14.49
CA GLU A 96 -8.26 7.10 -15.94
C GLU A 96 -6.88 7.02 -16.62
N LEU A 97 -5.94 7.90 -16.25
CA LEU A 97 -4.57 7.85 -16.76
C LEU A 97 -3.85 6.55 -16.35
N ALA A 98 -4.03 6.11 -15.11
CA ALA A 98 -3.47 4.85 -14.63
C ALA A 98 -4.03 3.66 -15.42
N VAL A 99 -5.33 3.65 -15.68
CA VAL A 99 -6.01 2.60 -16.46
C VAL A 99 -5.49 2.58 -17.91
N GLN A 100 -5.38 3.73 -18.57
CA GLN A 100 -4.82 3.81 -19.92
C GLN A 100 -3.36 3.32 -19.97
N ALA A 101 -2.57 3.63 -18.96
CA ALA A 101 -1.20 3.12 -18.86
C ALA A 101 -1.16 1.59 -18.71
N MET A 102 -2.05 1.01 -17.89
CA MET A 102 -2.15 -0.44 -17.74
C MET A 102 -2.59 -1.12 -19.05
N GLU A 103 -3.61 -0.59 -19.73
CA GLU A 103 -4.06 -1.09 -21.03
C GLU A 103 -2.95 -1.07 -22.10
N ALA A 104 -2.06 -0.06 -22.03
CA ALA A 104 -0.92 0.04 -22.94
C ALA A 104 0.25 -0.87 -22.56
N GLN A 105 0.45 -1.09 -21.25
CA GLN A 105 1.62 -1.82 -20.74
C GLN A 105 1.39 -3.32 -20.67
N TYR A 106 0.21 -3.76 -20.23
CA TYR A 106 -0.04 -5.16 -19.94
C TYR A 106 -0.81 -5.84 -21.06
N PRO A 107 -0.24 -6.89 -21.69
CA PRO A 107 -0.97 -7.71 -22.63
C PRO A 107 -2.05 -8.50 -21.90
N ILE A 108 -3.16 -8.77 -22.60
CA ILE A 108 -4.18 -9.69 -22.12
C ILE A 108 -3.64 -11.11 -22.26
N ASN A 109 -3.20 -11.68 -21.15
CA ASN A 109 -2.73 -13.07 -21.05
C ASN A 109 -3.70 -13.82 -20.15
N GLU A 110 -4.52 -14.69 -20.75
CA GLU A 110 -5.45 -15.52 -19.98
C GLU A 110 -4.67 -16.44 -19.02
N GLY A 111 -5.08 -16.44 -17.76
CA GLY A 111 -4.47 -17.28 -16.72
C GLY A 111 -3.37 -16.63 -15.88
N ASP A 112 -2.93 -15.41 -16.21
CA ASP A 112 -2.02 -14.66 -15.37
C ASP A 112 -2.64 -14.38 -13.99
N VAL A 113 -1.78 -14.06 -13.01
CA VAL A 113 -2.20 -13.53 -11.71
C VAL A 113 -2.29 -12.01 -11.80
N ILE A 114 -3.37 -11.42 -11.31
CA ILE A 114 -3.51 -9.97 -11.28
C ILE A 114 -3.50 -9.48 -9.83
N CYS A 115 -2.58 -8.58 -9.50
CA CYS A 115 -2.60 -7.82 -8.26
C CYS A 115 -3.40 -6.53 -8.48
N TYR A 116 -4.53 -6.39 -7.78
CA TYR A 116 -5.51 -5.34 -8.00
C TYR A 116 -5.80 -4.58 -6.70
N GLY A 117 -5.62 -3.26 -6.72
CA GLY A 117 -5.81 -2.45 -5.51
C GLY A 117 -5.16 -1.08 -5.58
N PRO A 118 -5.06 -0.37 -4.44
CA PRO A 118 -4.52 0.98 -4.38
C PRO A 118 -2.99 1.03 -4.41
N SER A 119 -2.45 2.11 -3.88
CA SER A 119 -1.05 2.50 -3.98
C SER A 119 -0.03 1.47 -3.49
N ASN A 120 -0.35 0.60 -2.53
CA ASN A 120 0.58 -0.46 -2.14
C ASN A 120 0.82 -1.50 -3.26
N ILE A 121 -0.14 -1.66 -4.16
CA ILE A 121 0.07 -2.42 -5.40
C ILE A 121 0.81 -1.56 -6.42
N THR A 122 0.34 -0.33 -6.70
CA THR A 122 0.99 0.59 -7.66
C THR A 122 2.49 0.76 -7.38
N TRP A 123 2.87 0.85 -6.12
CA TRP A 123 4.26 1.11 -5.70
C TRP A 123 5.10 -0.15 -5.51
N TRP A 124 4.58 -1.29 -5.88
CA TRP A 124 5.33 -2.54 -5.91
C TRP A 124 6.01 -2.71 -7.28
N TYR A 125 7.12 -2.00 -7.46
CA TYR A 125 7.80 -1.89 -8.75
C TYR A 125 8.41 -3.20 -9.26
N SER A 126 8.76 -4.12 -8.36
CA SER A 126 9.34 -5.43 -8.68
C SER A 126 8.32 -6.58 -8.68
N LEU A 127 7.02 -6.26 -8.71
CA LEU A 127 5.96 -7.25 -8.53
C LEU A 127 6.10 -8.44 -9.47
N ASP A 128 6.34 -8.20 -10.74
CA ASP A 128 6.50 -9.24 -11.77
C ASP A 128 7.68 -10.18 -11.49
N GLN A 129 8.79 -9.64 -11.00
CA GLN A 129 9.98 -10.43 -10.61
C GLN A 129 9.78 -11.14 -9.28
N ASP A 130 9.25 -10.44 -8.29
CA ASP A 130 9.04 -10.98 -6.95
C ASP A 130 8.05 -12.14 -6.98
N MET A 131 7.03 -12.08 -7.84
CA MET A 131 5.98 -13.09 -7.94
C MET A 131 6.35 -14.32 -8.77
N LEU A 132 7.51 -14.37 -9.42
CA LEU A 132 7.93 -15.59 -10.12
C LEU A 132 7.91 -16.81 -9.20
N PRO A 133 7.47 -18.00 -9.66
CA PRO A 133 7.19 -18.36 -11.06
C PRO A 133 5.81 -17.97 -11.59
N TYR A 134 4.96 -17.31 -10.79
CA TYR A 134 3.66 -16.83 -11.24
C TYR A 134 3.85 -15.61 -12.15
N HIS A 135 3.21 -15.63 -13.32
CA HIS A 135 3.14 -14.44 -14.17
C HIS A 135 2.13 -13.46 -13.58
N ALA A 136 2.64 -12.47 -12.86
CA ALA A 136 1.81 -11.50 -12.17
C ALA A 136 1.86 -10.12 -12.84
N GLN A 137 0.69 -9.48 -12.96
CA GLN A 137 0.54 -8.12 -13.50
C GLN A 137 0.13 -7.15 -12.39
N ASN A 138 0.70 -5.95 -12.42
CA ASN A 138 0.42 -4.89 -11.46
C ASN A 138 -0.71 -3.98 -11.97
N HIS A 139 -1.91 -4.22 -11.50
CA HIS A 139 -3.08 -3.38 -11.81
C HIS A 139 -3.44 -2.47 -10.62
N GLY A 140 -2.44 -1.79 -10.08
CA GLY A 140 -2.58 -0.87 -8.97
C GLY A 140 -2.99 0.53 -9.41
N MET A 141 -4.00 1.11 -8.76
CA MET A 141 -4.44 2.50 -8.93
C MET A 141 -4.22 3.29 -7.63
N GLY A 142 -3.21 4.16 -7.63
CA GLY A 142 -2.87 4.96 -6.45
C GLY A 142 -4.03 5.80 -5.94
N GLY A 143 -4.33 5.70 -4.63
CA GLY A 143 -5.40 6.49 -4.00
C GLY A 143 -6.82 6.00 -4.25
N CYS A 144 -7.04 4.95 -5.03
CA CYS A 144 -8.38 4.44 -5.33
C CYS A 144 -9.11 3.91 -4.09
N ILE A 145 -10.42 3.91 -4.16
CA ILE A 145 -11.37 3.31 -3.22
C ILE A 145 -12.12 2.14 -3.89
N ASP A 146 -12.95 1.44 -3.13
CA ASP A 146 -13.69 0.27 -3.64
C ASP A 146 -14.56 0.61 -4.87
N ASP A 147 -15.19 1.78 -4.90
CA ASP A 147 -16.03 2.22 -6.04
C ASP A 147 -15.22 2.41 -7.33
N ASP A 148 -13.98 2.90 -7.23
CA ASP A 148 -13.08 3.00 -8.39
C ASP A 148 -12.71 1.62 -8.92
N LEU A 149 -12.40 0.67 -8.04
CA LEU A 149 -12.07 -0.71 -8.41
C LEU A 149 -13.24 -1.38 -9.12
N ILE A 150 -14.47 -1.17 -8.66
CA ILE A 150 -15.68 -1.67 -9.32
C ILE A 150 -15.82 -1.03 -10.71
N HIS A 151 -15.65 0.29 -10.79
CA HIS A 151 -15.83 1.06 -12.02
C HIS A 151 -14.88 0.61 -13.15
N TYR A 152 -13.61 0.38 -12.82
CA TYR A 152 -12.58 0.07 -13.82
C TYR A 152 -12.38 -1.43 -14.08
N ALA A 153 -12.92 -2.32 -13.26
CA ALA A 153 -12.80 -3.76 -13.47
C ALA A 153 -13.21 -4.27 -14.87
N PRO A 154 -14.25 -3.73 -15.53
CA PRO A 154 -14.60 -4.13 -16.91
C PRO A 154 -13.49 -3.88 -17.94
N ARG A 155 -12.57 -2.96 -17.66
CA ARG A 155 -11.47 -2.60 -18.57
C ARG A 155 -10.18 -3.34 -18.25
N ILE A 156 -9.81 -3.35 -16.97
CA ILE A 156 -8.46 -3.79 -16.54
C ILE A 156 -8.48 -5.06 -15.68
N LEU A 157 -9.61 -5.72 -15.52
CA LEU A 157 -9.67 -6.97 -14.77
C LEU A 157 -10.38 -8.08 -15.55
N TYR A 158 -11.64 -7.90 -15.93
CA TYR A 158 -12.43 -8.96 -16.57
C TYR A 158 -11.88 -9.46 -17.91
N PRO A 159 -11.38 -8.60 -18.82
CA PRO A 159 -10.85 -9.05 -20.11
C PRO A 159 -9.65 -9.99 -20.00
N TYR A 160 -8.89 -9.88 -18.90
CA TYR A 160 -7.67 -10.66 -18.68
C TYR A 160 -7.93 -12.11 -18.27
N LYS A 161 -9.14 -12.44 -17.83
CA LYS A 161 -9.52 -13.79 -17.39
C LYS A 161 -8.45 -14.47 -16.51
N PRO A 162 -8.06 -13.83 -15.41
CA PRO A 162 -6.97 -14.29 -14.57
C PRO A 162 -7.27 -15.66 -13.93
N SER A 163 -6.22 -16.42 -13.63
CA SER A 163 -6.34 -17.63 -12.80
C SER A 163 -6.58 -17.25 -11.33
N ALA A 164 -5.94 -16.19 -10.88
CA ALA A 164 -6.16 -15.62 -9.55
C ALA A 164 -6.09 -14.08 -9.58
N VAL A 165 -6.87 -13.45 -8.71
CA VAL A 165 -6.78 -12.01 -8.43
C VAL A 165 -6.44 -11.82 -6.97
N ILE A 166 -5.39 -11.05 -6.71
CA ILE A 166 -4.96 -10.68 -5.37
C ILE A 166 -5.45 -9.26 -5.10
N PHE A 167 -6.35 -9.13 -4.12
CA PHE A 167 -6.95 -7.85 -3.72
C PHE A 167 -6.38 -7.34 -2.43
N GLN A 168 -5.96 -6.09 -2.43
CA GLN A 168 -5.73 -5.32 -1.22
C GLN A 168 -6.46 -3.99 -1.34
N THR A 169 -7.38 -3.69 -0.43
CA THR A 169 -8.20 -2.47 -0.50
C THR A 169 -8.83 -2.12 0.86
N GLY A 170 -9.44 -0.93 0.97
CA GLY A 170 -10.21 -0.46 2.10
C GLY A 170 -9.52 0.57 2.99
N SER A 171 -8.19 0.70 2.94
CA SER A 171 -7.49 1.68 3.79
C SER A 171 -7.79 3.13 3.40
N ASN A 172 -8.05 3.40 2.11
CA ASN A 172 -8.42 4.72 1.63
C ASN A 172 -9.89 5.03 1.92
N ASP A 173 -10.75 4.03 1.83
CA ASP A 173 -12.17 4.14 2.20
C ASP A 173 -12.31 4.54 3.68
N ILE A 174 -11.60 3.84 4.57
CA ILE A 174 -11.58 4.14 6.00
C ILE A 174 -11.01 5.55 6.25
N ALA A 175 -9.88 5.88 5.62
CA ALA A 175 -9.25 7.18 5.78
C ALA A 175 -10.08 8.32 5.19
N GLY A 176 -10.87 8.05 4.15
CA GLY A 176 -11.84 8.96 3.56
C GLY A 176 -13.10 9.17 4.41
N GLY A 177 -13.23 8.46 5.53
CA GLY A 177 -14.36 8.59 6.43
C GLY A 177 -15.64 7.91 5.93
N ILE A 178 -15.53 6.99 4.98
CA ILE A 178 -16.66 6.20 4.52
C ILE A 178 -17.13 5.30 5.67
N PRO A 179 -18.43 5.30 6.01
CA PRO A 179 -18.95 4.46 7.10
C PRO A 179 -18.63 2.98 6.87
N LEU A 180 -18.22 2.28 7.93
CA LEU A 180 -17.80 0.88 7.85
C LEU A 180 -18.87 -0.02 7.20
N GLU A 181 -20.15 0.20 7.52
CA GLU A 181 -21.26 -0.54 6.90
C GLU A 181 -21.31 -0.33 5.38
N THR A 182 -21.07 0.90 4.91
CA THR A 182 -21.01 1.20 3.48
C THR A 182 -19.81 0.49 2.83
N ILE A 183 -18.64 0.54 3.45
CA ILE A 183 -17.44 -0.18 2.97
C ILE A 183 -17.75 -1.68 2.83
N LEU A 184 -18.33 -2.31 3.84
CA LEU A 184 -18.64 -3.73 3.81
C LEU A 184 -19.70 -4.08 2.74
N ASN A 185 -20.70 -3.22 2.54
CA ASN A 185 -21.68 -3.42 1.49
C ASN A 185 -21.05 -3.27 0.09
N ASN A 186 -20.16 -2.31 -0.09
CA ASN A 186 -19.42 -2.15 -1.34
C ASN A 186 -18.54 -3.38 -1.62
N LYS A 187 -17.83 -3.90 -0.61
CA LYS A 187 -17.03 -5.13 -0.75
C LYS A 187 -17.87 -6.35 -1.13
N ARG A 188 -19.03 -6.54 -0.51
CA ARG A 188 -19.94 -7.64 -0.88
C ARG A 188 -20.37 -7.54 -2.35
N LYS A 189 -20.75 -6.34 -2.80
CA LYS A 189 -21.12 -6.10 -4.20
C LYS A 189 -19.92 -6.34 -5.13
N MET A 190 -18.78 -5.77 -4.81
CA MET A 190 -17.55 -5.88 -5.58
C MET A 190 -17.16 -7.35 -5.80
N TYR A 191 -17.06 -8.14 -4.74
CA TYR A 191 -16.67 -9.53 -4.85
C TYR A 191 -17.73 -10.38 -5.57
N ALA A 192 -19.02 -10.12 -5.35
CA ALA A 192 -20.07 -10.79 -6.09
C ALA A 192 -19.99 -10.52 -7.60
N GLU A 193 -19.74 -9.27 -8.00
CA GLU A 193 -19.54 -8.91 -9.41
C GLU A 193 -18.26 -9.54 -9.99
N PHE A 194 -17.19 -9.59 -9.23
CA PHE A 194 -15.93 -10.21 -9.67
C PHE A 194 -16.08 -11.72 -9.89
N LEU A 195 -16.69 -12.41 -8.92
CA LEU A 195 -16.95 -13.85 -9.03
C LEU A 195 -17.86 -14.21 -10.20
N LYS A 196 -18.84 -13.34 -10.49
CA LYS A 196 -19.75 -13.47 -11.61
C LYS A 196 -19.06 -13.29 -12.96
N ASN A 197 -18.25 -12.25 -13.09
CA ASN A 197 -17.60 -11.86 -14.35
C ASN A 197 -16.30 -12.66 -14.62
N MET A 198 -15.73 -13.29 -13.59
CA MET A 198 -14.53 -14.11 -13.70
C MET A 198 -14.79 -15.51 -13.11
N PRO A 199 -15.59 -16.35 -13.77
CA PRO A 199 -16.05 -17.62 -13.20
C PRO A 199 -14.92 -18.63 -12.95
N GLN A 200 -13.76 -18.47 -13.57
CA GLN A 200 -12.59 -19.32 -13.39
C GLN A 200 -11.58 -18.79 -12.35
N ALA A 201 -11.65 -17.51 -12.04
CA ALA A 201 -10.68 -16.87 -11.16
C ALA A 201 -10.89 -17.27 -9.69
N LYS A 202 -9.78 -17.38 -8.97
CA LYS A 202 -9.73 -17.44 -7.50
C LYS A 202 -9.42 -16.06 -6.97
N LEU A 203 -10.15 -15.64 -5.93
CA LEU A 203 -9.97 -14.33 -5.33
C LEU A 203 -9.21 -14.46 -4.00
N ILE A 204 -8.00 -13.92 -3.94
CA ILE A 204 -7.23 -13.80 -2.71
C ILE A 204 -7.49 -12.41 -2.14
N VAL A 205 -8.21 -12.35 -1.04
CA VAL A 205 -8.55 -11.10 -0.34
C VAL A 205 -7.56 -10.87 0.77
N CYS A 206 -6.66 -9.91 0.58
CA CYS A 206 -5.66 -9.57 1.59
C CYS A 206 -6.28 -8.78 2.74
N SER A 207 -5.79 -9.02 3.95
CA SER A 207 -6.11 -8.18 5.10
C SER A 207 -5.71 -6.72 4.86
N GLY A 208 -6.44 -5.79 5.46
CA GLY A 208 -5.97 -4.43 5.61
C GLY A 208 -4.69 -4.42 6.45
N LEU A 209 -3.72 -3.62 6.04
CA LEU A 209 -2.40 -3.58 6.64
C LEU A 209 -2.38 -2.79 7.96
N PRO A 210 -1.50 -3.16 8.90
CA PRO A 210 -1.24 -2.38 10.11
C PRO A 210 -0.36 -1.17 9.77
N LEU A 211 -0.99 -0.05 9.39
CA LEU A 211 -0.29 1.14 8.90
C LEU A 211 0.18 2.05 10.03
N PRO A 212 1.50 2.15 10.33
CA PRO A 212 2.00 3.04 11.39
C PRO A 212 1.70 4.52 11.13
N GLY A 213 1.52 4.93 9.87
CA GLY A 213 1.14 6.28 9.49
C GLY A 213 -0.36 6.59 9.65
N ARG A 214 -1.17 5.57 9.96
CA ARG A 214 -2.63 5.69 10.14
C ARG A 214 -3.13 4.95 11.38
N PRO A 215 -2.50 5.08 12.55
CA PRO A 215 -2.81 4.27 13.73
C PRO A 215 -4.24 4.46 14.22
N GLN A 216 -4.83 5.64 13.99
CA GLN A 216 -6.20 5.96 14.39
C GLN A 216 -7.27 5.10 13.67
N PHE A 217 -6.91 4.46 12.56
CA PHE A 217 -7.82 3.61 11.80
C PHE A 217 -7.65 2.12 12.07
N TRP A 218 -6.74 1.74 12.98
CA TRP A 218 -6.42 0.35 13.23
C TRP A 218 -7.64 -0.48 13.67
N ASP A 219 -8.43 0.02 14.60
CA ASP A 219 -9.63 -0.69 15.07
C ASP A 219 -10.66 -0.93 13.95
N ALA A 220 -10.83 0.04 13.06
CA ALA A 220 -11.68 -0.11 11.89
C ALA A 220 -11.12 -1.14 10.91
N THR A 221 -9.80 -1.15 10.74
CA THR A 221 -9.09 -2.14 9.91
C THR A 221 -9.27 -3.55 10.46
N VAL A 222 -9.08 -3.76 11.75
CA VAL A 222 -9.26 -5.07 12.41
C VAL A 222 -10.70 -5.58 12.23
N LYS A 223 -11.69 -4.72 12.46
CA LYS A 223 -13.10 -5.07 12.23
C LYS A 223 -13.37 -5.47 10.79
N THR A 224 -12.82 -4.71 9.84
CA THR A 224 -12.94 -5.03 8.41
C THR A 224 -12.30 -6.37 8.10
N ASN A 225 -11.10 -6.64 8.61
CA ASN A 225 -10.39 -7.90 8.41
C ASN A 225 -11.20 -9.11 8.93
N THR A 226 -11.80 -8.99 10.11
CA THR A 226 -12.66 -10.04 10.68
C THR A 226 -13.81 -10.37 9.73
N LEU A 227 -14.51 -9.35 9.24
CA LEU A 227 -15.67 -9.53 8.38
C LEU A 227 -15.28 -10.01 6.95
N LEU A 228 -14.13 -9.60 6.45
CA LEU A 228 -13.59 -10.13 5.18
C LEU A 228 -13.23 -11.61 5.31
N LYS A 229 -12.63 -12.01 6.42
CA LYS A 229 -12.33 -13.42 6.69
C LYS A 229 -13.60 -14.25 6.71
N GLU A 230 -14.62 -13.83 7.48
CA GLU A 230 -15.92 -14.51 7.52
C GLU A 230 -16.57 -14.60 6.13
N MET A 231 -16.48 -13.55 5.33
CA MET A 231 -16.99 -13.53 3.95
C MET A 231 -16.28 -14.55 3.06
N CYS A 232 -14.95 -14.65 3.17
CA CYS A 232 -14.17 -15.62 2.41
C CYS A 232 -14.51 -17.05 2.82
N GLU A 233 -14.68 -17.32 4.12
CA GLU A 233 -15.05 -18.62 4.64
C GLU A 233 -16.43 -19.10 4.17
N GLN A 234 -17.32 -18.18 3.81
CA GLN A 234 -18.69 -18.45 3.34
C GLN A 234 -18.85 -18.42 1.82
N THR A 235 -17.77 -18.13 1.09
CA THR A 235 -17.86 -17.91 -0.36
C THR A 235 -16.85 -18.76 -1.12
N ASP A 236 -17.34 -19.63 -2.00
CA ASP A 236 -16.48 -20.43 -2.85
C ASP A 236 -15.55 -19.57 -3.70
N ARG A 237 -14.32 -20.03 -3.88
CA ARG A 237 -13.26 -19.36 -4.66
C ARG A 237 -12.75 -18.04 -4.08
N MET A 238 -13.14 -17.70 -2.84
CA MET A 238 -12.56 -16.60 -2.09
C MET A 238 -11.67 -17.13 -0.97
N TYR A 239 -10.49 -16.55 -0.83
CA TYR A 239 -9.47 -16.97 0.13
C TYR A 239 -8.96 -15.75 0.86
N PHE A 240 -9.07 -15.75 2.18
CA PHE A 240 -8.51 -14.68 2.99
C PHE A 240 -7.01 -14.89 3.19
N LEU A 241 -6.22 -13.85 2.97
CA LEU A 241 -4.80 -13.80 3.24
C LEU A 241 -4.55 -12.78 4.34
N ASP A 242 -4.22 -13.27 5.53
CA ASP A 242 -3.90 -12.42 6.67
C ASP A 242 -2.40 -12.16 6.77
N ALA A 243 -2.00 -10.93 6.55
CA ALA A 243 -0.62 -10.48 6.73
C ALA A 243 -0.39 -9.79 8.08
N THR A 244 -1.41 -9.73 8.93
CA THR A 244 -1.39 -8.92 10.15
C THR A 244 -0.30 -9.38 11.12
N ASP A 245 -0.22 -10.67 11.39
CA ASP A 245 0.72 -11.24 12.36
C ASP A 245 2.17 -11.13 11.87
N ASP A 246 2.39 -11.24 10.57
CA ASP A 246 3.73 -11.12 9.97
C ASP A 246 4.22 -9.65 9.93
N MET A 247 3.32 -8.69 10.01
CA MET A 247 3.63 -7.26 9.89
C MET A 247 3.56 -6.48 11.20
N LEU A 248 3.09 -7.10 12.27
CA LEU A 248 3.16 -6.57 13.65
C LEU A 248 4.33 -7.19 14.40
N THR A 249 4.68 -6.62 15.55
CA THR A 249 5.67 -7.17 16.47
C THR A 249 5.12 -7.21 17.88
N ASP A 250 5.71 -8.08 18.71
CA ASP A 250 5.36 -8.19 20.13
C ASP A 250 6.02 -7.10 20.98
N HIS A 251 7.01 -6.41 20.43
CA HIS A 251 7.79 -5.40 21.13
C HIS A 251 8.05 -4.19 20.22
N GLY A 252 8.00 -3.01 20.79
CA GLY A 252 8.27 -1.77 20.08
C GLY A 252 8.12 -0.54 20.97
N PRO A 253 8.42 0.66 20.44
CA PRO A 253 8.14 1.90 21.12
C PRO A 253 6.65 2.06 21.40
N GLU A 254 6.30 2.62 22.55
CA GLU A 254 4.89 2.79 22.97
C GLU A 254 4.05 3.56 21.94
N CYS A 255 4.68 4.45 21.18
CA CYS A 255 4.04 5.19 20.07
C CYS A 255 3.50 4.32 18.94
N PHE A 256 4.04 3.14 18.80
CA PHE A 256 3.61 2.19 17.78
C PHE A 256 2.74 1.07 18.35
N LYS A 257 2.33 1.20 19.62
CA LYS A 257 1.45 0.22 20.24
C LYS A 257 0.05 0.30 19.65
N THR A 258 -0.47 -0.85 19.30
CA THR A 258 -1.82 -1.02 18.81
C THR A 258 -2.81 -1.17 19.98
N SER A 259 -4.10 -1.03 19.70
CA SER A 259 -5.16 -1.21 20.71
C SER A 259 -5.22 -2.62 21.29
N ASP A 260 -4.76 -3.64 20.55
CA ASP A 260 -4.69 -5.05 20.99
C ASP A 260 -3.38 -5.40 21.71
N GLY A 261 -2.50 -4.42 21.92
CA GLY A 261 -1.27 -4.56 22.70
C GLY A 261 -0.03 -5.00 21.93
N ARG A 262 -0.16 -5.24 20.63
CA ARG A 262 0.98 -5.45 19.71
C ARG A 262 1.56 -4.12 19.28
N TYR A 263 2.53 -4.15 18.37
CA TYR A 263 3.19 -2.93 17.88
C TYR A 263 3.27 -2.92 16.38
N PHE A 264 2.99 -1.77 15.75
CA PHE A 264 3.31 -1.55 14.35
C PHE A 264 4.81 -1.69 14.11
N ASN A 265 5.19 -2.31 13.02
CA ASN A 265 6.59 -2.40 12.61
C ASN A 265 6.89 -1.39 11.49
N PRO A 266 7.45 -0.21 11.80
CA PRO A 266 7.75 0.80 10.78
C PRO A 266 8.83 0.35 9.80
N GLY A 267 9.58 -0.72 10.09
CA GLY A 267 10.63 -1.26 9.24
C GLY A 267 10.15 -1.88 7.93
N TYR A 268 8.85 -2.15 7.80
CA TYR A 268 8.23 -2.68 6.58
C TYR A 268 7.67 -1.58 5.68
N TYR A 269 7.74 -0.33 6.09
CA TYR A 269 7.10 0.78 5.41
C TYR A 269 8.12 1.82 4.95
N ARG A 270 7.76 2.55 3.92
CA ARG A 270 8.46 3.76 3.49
C ARG A 270 8.34 4.84 4.58
N ILE A 271 8.99 5.97 4.35
CA ILE A 271 9.02 7.10 5.29
C ILE A 271 7.62 7.61 5.66
N ASP A 272 6.63 7.53 4.76
CA ASP A 272 5.25 7.91 5.03
C ASP A 272 4.52 6.96 5.98
N LYS A 273 5.14 5.80 6.27
CA LYS A 273 4.60 4.74 7.13
C LYS A 273 3.23 4.19 6.69
N ILE A 274 2.93 4.36 5.40
CA ILE A 274 1.70 3.89 4.75
C ILE A 274 2.04 2.90 3.64
N HIS A 275 3.02 3.25 2.79
CA HIS A 275 3.41 2.42 1.66
C HIS A 275 4.51 1.44 2.07
N LEU A 276 4.39 0.22 1.58
CA LEU A 276 5.38 -0.81 1.82
C LEU A 276 6.71 -0.45 1.15
N ASN A 277 7.81 -0.77 1.83
CA ASN A 277 9.13 -0.84 1.23
C ASN A 277 9.41 -2.29 0.76
N LYS A 278 10.61 -2.55 0.22
CA LYS A 278 10.98 -3.89 -0.27
C LYS A 278 10.78 -5.00 0.79
N LYS A 279 11.12 -4.75 2.05
CA LYS A 279 10.93 -5.74 3.12
C LYS A 279 9.46 -6.05 3.38
N GLY A 280 8.60 -5.03 3.33
CA GLY A 280 7.16 -5.22 3.44
C GLY A 280 6.60 -6.00 2.24
N HIS A 281 7.07 -5.70 1.03
CA HIS A 281 6.70 -6.48 -0.15
C HIS A 281 7.25 -7.91 -0.12
N ASP A 282 8.42 -8.16 0.48
CA ASP A 282 8.94 -9.53 0.66
C ASP A 282 8.04 -10.38 1.56
N VAL A 283 7.49 -9.80 2.63
CA VAL A 283 6.49 -10.47 3.46
C VAL A 283 5.25 -10.82 2.63
N TRP A 284 4.74 -9.86 1.87
CA TRP A 284 3.59 -10.08 1.00
C TRP A 284 3.87 -11.13 -0.07
N THR A 285 5.02 -11.04 -0.74
CA THR A 285 5.44 -12.01 -1.76
C THR A 285 5.40 -13.43 -1.23
N ARG A 286 5.99 -13.65 -0.06
CA ARG A 286 5.99 -14.97 0.58
C ARG A 286 4.57 -15.47 0.84
N LEU A 287 3.76 -14.68 1.50
CA LEU A 287 2.39 -15.06 1.86
C LEU A 287 1.49 -15.30 0.63
N MET A 288 1.63 -14.46 -0.39
CA MET A 288 0.86 -14.60 -1.62
C MET A 288 1.25 -15.84 -2.40
N LYS A 289 2.56 -16.16 -2.49
CA LYS A 289 3.03 -17.39 -3.14
C LYS A 289 2.56 -18.63 -2.38
N GLU A 290 2.71 -18.66 -1.07
CA GLU A 290 2.20 -19.76 -0.23
C GLU A 290 0.69 -19.98 -0.46
N LYS A 291 -0.08 -18.90 -0.57
CA LYS A 291 -1.51 -18.99 -0.85
C LYS A 291 -1.80 -19.43 -2.29
N LEU A 292 -1.06 -18.96 -3.27
CA LEU A 292 -1.20 -19.40 -4.66
C LEU A 292 -0.85 -20.89 -4.82
N ASP A 293 0.25 -21.36 -4.17
CA ASP A 293 0.65 -22.77 -4.16
C ASP A 293 -0.44 -23.68 -3.54
N GLU A 294 -1.18 -23.15 -2.54
CA GLU A 294 -2.28 -23.88 -1.90
C GLU A 294 -3.50 -24.05 -2.83
N ILE A 295 -3.78 -23.02 -3.64
CA ILE A 295 -5.08 -22.94 -4.31
C ILE A 295 -5.03 -23.18 -5.82
N LEU A 296 -3.89 -22.97 -6.51
CA LEU A 296 -3.75 -23.21 -7.96
C LEU A 296 -3.22 -24.59 -8.25
#